data_ac8b701f52c9803aa304b1b58eaa725a
#
_entry.id   ac8b701f52c9803aa304b1b58eaa725a
#
_cell.length_a   1.000
_cell.length_b   1.000
_cell.length_c   1.000
_cell.angle_alpha   90.00
_cell.angle_beta   90.00
_cell.angle_gamma   90.00
#
_symmetry.space_group_name_H-M   'P 1'
#
loop_
_entity.id
_entity.type
_entity.pdbx_description
1 polymer ?
#
loop_
_entity_poly.entity_id
_entity_poly.type
_entity_poly.pdbx_seq_one_letter_code
_entity_poly.pdbx_strand_id
1 'polypeptide(L)'
;MTAAAEPSELESRVGHYYRMDDTYLVGREKVREYARAVQDYHPAHWDVEAAAGLGYSGLVAPLTFTSAPGMSCNRRMFESVVVGYDTYLQTEEVFEQHRPIVAGDELWVDVELTSVRRIAGRDMITVTNTFTDNVGERVHTLHTTVVGVTAEDLDPTIKTAVQNAMMHDVDFSGISTFDTEYRKTVRPEGAVRIAEGGMTRTPGTPSFDDMQVGDELPAHHARLSRGDLVNYAGVAGDANPIHWDEDIAKLAGLPDVIAHGMLTMGLGAGFASAWSGDPGAVTRYAARLSAPAIVSATEGADIEFSGRIKSLDPATRSGVVVIAAKSGTRKIFGLATMNIRFR
;
A
#
# COMPACT_ATOMS: atom_id res chain seq x y z
N MET A 1 36.46 14.30 -14.81
CA MET A 1 35.71 14.32 -13.55
C MET A 1 34.53 15.25 -13.79
N THR A 2 33.36 14.71 -14.06
CA THR A 2 32.10 15.48 -14.09
C THR A 2 31.77 15.90 -12.65
N ALA A 3 31.69 17.21 -12.42
CA ALA A 3 31.24 17.73 -11.13
C ALA A 3 29.88 17.08 -10.80
N ALA A 4 29.73 16.55 -9.59
CA ALA A 4 28.44 16.08 -9.10
C ALA A 4 27.48 17.28 -9.14
N ALA A 5 26.31 17.12 -9.74
CA ALA A 5 25.27 18.14 -9.69
C ALA A 5 24.92 18.44 -8.22
N GLU A 6 24.71 19.71 -7.89
CA GLU A 6 24.24 20.06 -6.55
C GLU A 6 22.88 19.36 -6.29
N PRO A 7 22.66 18.84 -5.08
CA PRO A 7 21.38 18.20 -4.73
C PRO A 7 20.22 19.18 -4.94
N SER A 8 19.11 18.70 -5.47
CA SER A 8 17.89 19.50 -5.53
C SER A 8 17.44 19.91 -4.12
N GLU A 9 16.63 20.99 -4.01
CA GLU A 9 16.09 21.39 -2.70
C GLU A 9 15.39 20.21 -2.01
N LEU A 10 14.64 19.42 -2.76
CA LEU A 10 13.94 18.24 -2.22
C LEU A 10 14.91 17.14 -1.76
N GLU A 11 16.03 16.92 -2.49
CA GLU A 11 17.05 15.96 -2.05
C GLU A 11 17.67 16.36 -0.71
N SER A 12 17.79 17.67 -0.43
CA SER A 12 18.29 18.16 0.86
C SER A 12 17.35 17.84 2.02
N ARG A 13 16.06 17.58 1.74
CA ARG A 13 15.03 17.24 2.73
C ARG A 13 15.00 15.75 3.07
N VAL A 14 15.74 14.89 2.36
CA VAL A 14 15.85 13.45 2.70
C VAL A 14 16.26 13.26 4.15
N GLY A 15 15.60 12.33 4.83
CA GLY A 15 15.70 12.09 6.27
C GLY A 15 14.78 13.00 7.11
N HIS A 16 13.93 13.82 6.47
CA HIS A 16 12.86 14.49 7.22
C HIS A 16 11.90 13.45 7.79
N TYR A 17 11.61 13.58 9.08
CA TYR A 17 10.87 12.60 9.87
C TYR A 17 9.87 13.30 10.80
N TYR A 18 8.72 12.70 10.99
CA TYR A 18 7.80 13.03 12.08
C TYR A 18 7.02 11.79 12.53
N ARG A 19 6.55 11.81 13.77
CA ARG A 19 5.60 10.84 14.31
C ARG A 19 4.24 11.49 14.35
N MET A 20 3.20 10.72 14.08
CA MET A 20 1.82 11.16 14.28
C MET A 20 1.56 11.50 15.74
N ASP A 21 0.69 12.48 15.98
CA ASP A 21 0.43 13.03 17.31
C ASP A 21 -0.35 12.05 18.21
N ASP A 22 -1.03 11.08 17.63
CA ASP A 22 -1.83 10.07 18.33
C ASP A 22 -1.67 8.69 17.68
N THR A 23 -2.07 7.65 18.41
CA THR A 23 -2.07 6.27 17.93
C THR A 23 -3.25 6.01 17.00
N TYR A 24 -3.04 5.11 16.04
CA TYR A 24 -4.11 4.55 15.25
C TYR A 24 -4.64 3.27 15.90
N LEU A 25 -5.88 3.32 16.38
CA LEU A 25 -6.57 2.12 16.91
C LEU A 25 -7.12 1.29 15.75
N VAL A 26 -6.69 0.04 15.65
CA VAL A 26 -7.19 -0.92 14.65
C VAL A 26 -8.57 -1.43 15.05
N GLY A 27 -9.60 -0.78 14.51
CA GLY A 27 -10.99 -1.13 14.78
C GLY A 27 -11.42 -2.41 14.09
N ARG A 28 -12.20 -3.25 14.77
CA ARG A 28 -12.71 -4.52 14.25
C ARG A 28 -13.56 -4.35 12.98
N GLU A 29 -14.41 -3.33 12.98
CA GLU A 29 -15.25 -3.06 11.79
C GLU A 29 -14.40 -2.46 10.65
N LYS A 30 -13.39 -1.68 10.97
CA LYS A 30 -12.46 -1.16 9.94
C LYS A 30 -11.68 -2.28 9.25
N VAL A 31 -11.28 -3.33 9.97
CA VAL A 31 -10.70 -4.54 9.37
C VAL A 31 -11.67 -5.18 8.38
N ARG A 32 -12.95 -5.36 8.77
CA ARG A 32 -13.97 -5.93 7.88
C ARG A 32 -14.28 -5.06 6.67
N GLU A 33 -14.40 -3.75 6.88
CA GLU A 33 -14.63 -2.78 5.79
C GLU A 33 -13.49 -2.83 4.78
N TYR A 34 -12.25 -2.84 5.26
CA TYR A 34 -11.08 -2.90 4.40
C TYR A 34 -10.99 -4.25 3.67
N ALA A 35 -11.20 -5.36 4.36
CA ALA A 35 -11.24 -6.70 3.75
C ALA A 35 -12.29 -6.78 2.64
N ARG A 36 -13.49 -6.21 2.87
CA ARG A 36 -14.54 -6.09 1.83
C ARG A 36 -14.06 -5.25 0.65
N ALA A 37 -13.43 -4.12 0.91
CA ALA A 37 -13.01 -3.19 -0.14
C ALA A 37 -11.93 -3.79 -1.05
N VAL A 38 -11.05 -4.64 -0.52
CA VAL A 38 -10.03 -5.37 -1.27
C VAL A 38 -10.44 -6.79 -1.65
N GLN A 39 -11.71 -7.16 -1.45
CA GLN A 39 -12.27 -8.48 -1.76
C GLN A 39 -11.46 -9.64 -1.15
N ASP A 40 -10.86 -9.43 0.03
CA ASP A 40 -10.20 -10.50 0.78
C ASP A 40 -11.21 -11.18 1.70
N TYR A 41 -11.64 -12.37 1.30
CA TYR A 41 -12.65 -13.15 2.01
C TYR A 41 -12.05 -14.20 2.92
N HIS A 42 -10.75 -14.11 3.24
CA HIS A 42 -10.16 -15.07 4.18
C HIS A 42 -10.87 -14.99 5.54
N PRO A 43 -11.34 -16.11 6.13
CA PRO A 43 -12.19 -16.11 7.33
C PRO A 43 -11.61 -15.34 8.52
N ALA A 44 -10.29 -15.29 8.67
CA ALA A 44 -9.62 -14.59 9.77
C ALA A 44 -9.83 -13.06 9.77
N HIS A 45 -10.29 -12.46 8.65
CA HIS A 45 -10.66 -11.04 8.60
C HIS A 45 -12.09 -10.78 9.08
N TRP A 46 -12.91 -11.82 9.17
CA TRP A 46 -14.35 -11.71 9.35
C TRP A 46 -14.85 -12.32 10.65
N ASP A 47 -14.26 -13.44 11.07
CA ASP A 47 -14.65 -14.24 12.20
C ASP A 47 -13.51 -14.37 13.22
N VAL A 48 -13.81 -14.00 14.46
CA VAL A 48 -12.85 -14.04 15.57
C VAL A 48 -12.44 -15.49 15.90
N GLU A 49 -13.35 -16.46 15.78
CA GLU A 49 -13.05 -17.86 16.04
C GLU A 49 -12.11 -18.42 14.95
N ALA A 50 -12.33 -18.04 13.69
CA ALA A 50 -11.43 -18.39 12.59
C ALA A 50 -10.03 -17.78 12.78
N ALA A 51 -9.94 -16.53 13.22
CA ALA A 51 -8.67 -15.88 13.55
C ALA A 51 -7.98 -16.57 14.74
N ALA A 52 -8.73 -16.91 15.79
CA ALA A 52 -8.22 -17.65 16.95
C ALA A 52 -7.75 -19.06 16.57
N GLY A 53 -8.42 -19.73 15.64
CA GLY A 53 -8.00 -21.01 15.09
C GLY A 53 -6.63 -20.96 14.38
N LEU A 54 -6.23 -19.78 13.91
CA LEU A 54 -4.92 -19.47 13.36
C LEU A 54 -3.93 -18.95 14.43
N GLY A 55 -4.33 -18.84 15.69
CA GLY A 55 -3.50 -18.37 16.81
C GLY A 55 -3.48 -16.85 16.99
N TYR A 56 -4.37 -16.11 16.33
CA TYR A 56 -4.46 -14.66 16.47
C TYR A 56 -5.43 -14.23 17.58
N SER A 57 -5.10 -13.12 18.25
CA SER A 57 -5.90 -12.60 19.37
C SER A 57 -7.14 -11.82 18.94
N GLY A 58 -7.27 -11.50 17.65
CA GLY A 58 -8.39 -10.74 17.08
C GLY A 58 -8.45 -10.92 15.57
N LEU A 59 -9.42 -10.25 14.91
CA LEU A 59 -9.50 -10.26 13.46
C LEU A 59 -8.17 -9.78 12.86
N VAL A 60 -7.63 -10.54 11.94
CA VAL A 60 -6.38 -10.16 11.25
C VAL A 60 -6.69 -9.10 10.22
N ALA A 61 -5.96 -8.01 10.20
CA ALA A 61 -6.06 -7.01 9.15
C ALA A 61 -5.48 -7.58 7.83
N PRO A 62 -6.10 -7.32 6.66
CA PRO A 62 -5.47 -7.66 5.37
C PRO A 62 -4.07 -7.05 5.26
N LEU A 63 -3.16 -7.73 4.55
CA LEU A 63 -1.75 -7.31 4.45
C LEU A 63 -1.57 -5.85 4.04
N THR A 64 -2.41 -5.35 3.14
CA THR A 64 -2.33 -3.97 2.62
C THR A 64 -3.12 -2.95 3.48
N PHE A 65 -3.66 -3.34 4.61
CA PHE A 65 -4.48 -2.49 5.50
C PHE A 65 -3.78 -1.19 5.89
N THR A 66 -2.47 -1.25 6.13
CA THR A 66 -1.67 -0.09 6.54
C THR A 66 -1.60 1.03 5.49
N SER A 67 -2.04 0.78 4.25
CA SER A 67 -2.19 1.84 3.25
C SER A 67 -3.21 2.90 3.68
N ALA A 68 -4.28 2.52 4.38
CA ALA A 68 -5.31 3.46 4.82
C ALA A 68 -4.78 4.45 5.89
N PRO A 69 -4.25 4.02 7.05
CA PRO A 69 -3.60 4.95 7.96
C PRO A 69 -2.35 5.61 7.36
N GLY A 70 -1.59 4.93 6.48
CA GLY A 70 -0.46 5.51 5.77
C GLY A 70 -0.86 6.70 4.90
N MET A 71 -1.96 6.61 4.17
CA MET A 71 -2.49 7.70 3.35
C MET A 71 -2.77 8.97 4.20
N SER A 72 -3.47 8.81 5.32
CA SER A 72 -3.74 9.92 6.25
C SER A 72 -2.45 10.52 6.81
N CYS A 73 -1.52 9.65 7.22
CA CYS A 73 -0.27 10.09 7.82
C CYS A 73 0.65 10.80 6.82
N ASN A 74 0.63 10.37 5.55
CA ASN A 74 1.47 10.94 4.50
C ASN A 74 1.02 12.32 4.03
N ARG A 75 -0.20 12.72 4.34
CA ARG A 75 -0.74 14.01 3.90
C ARG A 75 0.20 15.16 4.22
N ARG A 76 0.63 15.31 5.48
CA ARG A 76 1.58 16.34 5.91
C ARG A 76 2.89 16.30 5.12
N MET A 77 3.39 15.10 4.79
CA MET A 77 4.61 14.91 4.00
C MET A 77 4.46 15.54 2.61
N PHE A 78 3.35 15.27 1.93
CA PHE A 78 3.11 15.74 0.56
C PHE A 78 2.58 17.19 0.48
N GLU A 79 2.05 17.75 1.56
CA GLU A 79 1.58 19.14 1.61
C GLU A 79 2.68 20.13 2.00
N SER A 80 3.66 19.74 2.84
CA SER A 80 4.63 20.67 3.41
C SER A 80 6.10 20.31 3.20
N VAL A 81 6.43 19.06 2.94
CA VAL A 81 7.82 18.59 2.79
C VAL A 81 8.16 18.32 1.33
N VAL A 82 7.34 17.53 0.67
CA VAL A 82 7.49 17.18 -0.75
C VAL A 82 6.69 18.19 -1.56
N VAL A 83 7.30 19.32 -1.87
CA VAL A 83 6.66 20.43 -2.58
C VAL A 83 7.22 20.60 -3.99
N GLY A 84 6.51 21.35 -4.85
CA GLY A 84 6.92 21.64 -6.22
C GLY A 84 6.27 20.74 -7.27
N TYR A 85 5.27 19.94 -6.90
CA TYR A 85 4.48 19.10 -7.81
C TYR A 85 3.00 19.37 -7.65
N ASP A 86 2.25 19.23 -8.74
CA ASP A 86 0.80 19.44 -8.75
C ASP A 86 0.05 18.12 -8.48
N THR A 87 0.67 16.99 -8.77
CA THR A 87 0.13 15.65 -8.46
C THR A 87 1.26 14.61 -8.36
N TYR A 88 0.90 13.42 -7.91
CA TYR A 88 1.83 12.31 -7.73
C TYR A 88 1.27 11.05 -8.39
N LEU A 89 2.14 10.29 -9.03
CA LEU A 89 1.81 8.99 -9.60
C LEU A 89 2.56 7.91 -8.84
N GLN A 90 1.83 7.03 -8.19
CA GLN A 90 2.41 5.87 -7.50
C GLN A 90 3.03 4.89 -8.51
N THR A 91 4.26 4.49 -8.27
CA THR A 91 5.01 3.59 -9.16
C THR A 91 5.45 2.29 -8.51
N GLU A 92 5.69 2.29 -7.21
CA GLU A 92 6.10 1.11 -6.45
C GLU A 92 5.57 1.18 -5.02
N GLU A 93 5.19 0.02 -4.50
CA GLU A 93 4.81 -0.13 -3.11
C GLU A 93 5.43 -1.39 -2.53
N VAL A 94 5.91 -1.29 -1.28
CA VAL A 94 6.49 -2.43 -0.55
C VAL A 94 5.90 -2.48 0.85
N PHE A 95 5.28 -3.60 1.17
CA PHE A 95 4.82 -3.94 2.52
C PHE A 95 5.81 -4.92 3.15
N GLU A 96 6.26 -4.64 4.37
CA GLU A 96 7.02 -5.56 5.19
C GLU A 96 6.22 -5.85 6.47
N GLN A 97 5.75 -7.08 6.60
CA GLN A 97 4.97 -7.54 7.73
C GLN A 97 5.90 -8.30 8.70
N HIS A 98 6.21 -7.67 9.82
CA HIS A 98 7.04 -8.29 10.88
C HIS A 98 6.19 -9.18 11.78
N ARG A 99 4.97 -8.74 12.09
CA ARG A 99 3.87 -9.57 12.60
C ARG A 99 2.54 -9.12 11.98
N PRO A 100 1.54 -10.01 11.89
CA PRO A 100 0.20 -9.59 11.50
C PRO A 100 -0.37 -8.54 12.47
N ILE A 101 -1.05 -7.56 11.90
CA ILE A 101 -1.81 -6.57 12.64
C ILE A 101 -3.18 -7.17 12.93
N VAL A 102 -3.66 -7.04 14.16
CA VAL A 102 -4.96 -7.54 14.58
C VAL A 102 -5.85 -6.42 15.12
N ALA A 103 -7.15 -6.63 15.04
CA ALA A 103 -8.11 -5.72 15.66
C ALA A 103 -7.85 -5.60 17.16
N GLY A 104 -7.73 -4.37 17.65
CA GLY A 104 -7.33 -4.02 19.00
C GLY A 104 -5.89 -3.52 19.12
N ASP A 105 -5.06 -3.67 18.08
CA ASP A 105 -3.73 -3.06 18.07
C ASP A 105 -3.84 -1.53 18.09
N GLU A 106 -3.00 -0.89 18.88
CA GLU A 106 -2.76 0.56 18.88
C GLU A 106 -1.39 0.81 18.25
N LEU A 107 -1.37 1.56 17.15
CA LEU A 107 -0.19 1.72 16.32
C LEU A 107 0.27 3.16 16.29
N TRP A 108 1.51 3.41 16.68
CA TRP A 108 2.22 4.64 16.34
C TRP A 108 2.67 4.58 14.89
N VAL A 109 2.55 5.71 14.19
CA VAL A 109 2.98 5.81 12.79
C VAL A 109 4.06 6.87 12.67
N ASP A 110 5.22 6.43 12.23
CA ASP A 110 6.35 7.29 11.86
C ASP A 110 6.36 7.48 10.35
N VAL A 111 6.61 8.69 9.90
CA VAL A 111 6.70 9.06 8.48
C VAL A 111 8.07 9.64 8.20
N GLU A 112 8.74 9.15 7.18
CA GLU A 112 10.08 9.60 6.81
C GLU A 112 10.22 9.73 5.28
N LEU A 113 10.78 10.85 4.81
CA LEU A 113 11.24 10.99 3.44
C LEU A 113 12.58 10.26 3.29
N THR A 114 12.55 9.02 2.81
CA THR A 114 13.73 8.15 2.81
C THR A 114 14.59 8.25 1.57
N SER A 115 14.03 8.67 0.44
CA SER A 115 14.79 8.78 -0.80
C SER A 115 14.15 9.76 -1.78
N VAL A 116 15.00 10.54 -2.43
CA VAL A 116 14.67 11.29 -3.64
C VAL A 116 15.74 10.94 -4.68
N ARG A 117 15.34 10.49 -5.85
CA ARG A 117 16.24 10.13 -6.94
C ARG A 117 15.73 10.64 -8.26
N ARG A 118 16.56 11.30 -9.04
CA ARG A 118 16.20 11.76 -10.38
C ARG A 118 16.47 10.67 -11.42
N ILE A 119 15.40 10.21 -12.08
CA ILE A 119 15.46 9.15 -13.10
C ILE A 119 14.73 9.65 -14.35
N ALA A 120 15.40 9.67 -15.50
CA ALA A 120 14.85 10.14 -16.77
C ALA A 120 14.18 11.53 -16.69
N GLY A 121 14.77 12.45 -15.92
CA GLY A 121 14.28 13.82 -15.75
C GLY A 121 13.15 13.99 -14.74
N ARG A 122 12.66 12.91 -14.10
CA ARG A 122 11.59 12.94 -13.09
C ARG A 122 12.12 12.53 -11.73
N ASP A 123 11.56 13.12 -10.68
CA ASP A 123 11.94 12.79 -9.32
C ASP A 123 11.12 11.60 -8.81
N MET A 124 11.85 10.53 -8.47
CA MET A 124 11.32 9.34 -7.78
C MET A 124 11.47 9.56 -6.29
N ILE A 125 10.37 9.68 -5.59
CA ILE A 125 10.28 10.08 -4.20
C ILE A 125 9.78 8.89 -3.39
N THR A 126 10.54 8.48 -2.37
CA THR A 126 10.13 7.37 -1.49
C THR A 126 9.86 7.89 -0.09
N VAL A 127 8.64 7.64 0.39
CA VAL A 127 8.21 7.87 1.77
C VAL A 127 8.08 6.53 2.46
N THR A 128 8.57 6.45 3.70
CA THR A 128 8.47 5.24 4.52
C THR A 128 7.60 5.51 5.72
N ASN A 129 6.58 4.68 5.90
CA ASN A 129 5.78 4.61 7.12
C ASN A 129 6.23 3.43 7.96
N THR A 130 6.57 3.67 9.23
CA THR A 130 6.90 2.62 10.19
C THR A 130 5.80 2.56 11.23
N PHE A 131 5.19 1.39 11.37
CA PHE A 131 4.14 1.12 12.34
C PHE A 131 4.74 0.38 13.54
N THR A 132 4.62 0.98 14.72
CA THR A 132 5.07 0.37 15.98
C THR A 132 3.90 0.21 16.93
N ASP A 133 3.89 -0.88 17.68
CA ASP A 133 2.87 -1.12 18.70
C ASP A 133 3.12 -0.32 19.99
N ASN A 134 2.24 -0.48 20.96
CA ASN A 134 2.30 0.22 22.26
C ASN A 134 3.46 -0.22 23.16
N VAL A 135 4.16 -1.31 22.84
CA VAL A 135 5.40 -1.72 23.51
C VAL A 135 6.65 -1.27 22.76
N GLY A 136 6.48 -0.53 21.65
CA GLY A 136 7.56 0.04 20.86
C GLY A 136 8.20 -0.93 19.88
N GLU A 137 7.52 -2.03 19.53
CA GLU A 137 8.01 -2.99 18.54
C GLU A 137 7.47 -2.65 17.15
N ARG A 138 8.34 -2.69 16.15
CA ARG A 138 7.95 -2.49 14.76
C ARG A 138 7.15 -3.70 14.28
N VAL A 139 5.92 -3.46 13.91
CA VAL A 139 5.00 -4.51 13.44
C VAL A 139 4.85 -4.51 11.92
N HIS A 140 4.95 -3.35 11.29
CA HIS A 140 4.80 -3.22 9.85
C HIS A 140 5.61 -2.05 9.29
N THR A 141 6.06 -2.15 8.04
CA THR A 141 6.70 -1.05 7.32
C THR A 141 6.10 -0.96 5.92
N LEU A 142 5.84 0.26 5.49
CA LEU A 142 5.30 0.59 4.18
C LEU A 142 6.26 1.53 3.47
N HIS A 143 6.67 1.20 2.24
CA HIS A 143 7.49 2.07 1.41
C HIS A 143 6.72 2.42 0.15
N THR A 144 6.31 3.67 0.07
CA THR A 144 5.58 4.22 -1.08
C THR A 144 6.54 5.00 -1.97
N THR A 145 6.64 4.62 -3.22
CA THR A 145 7.42 5.37 -4.21
C THR A 145 6.50 6.00 -5.24
N VAL A 146 6.60 7.32 -5.36
CA VAL A 146 5.84 8.12 -6.32
C VAL A 146 6.75 8.89 -7.26
N VAL A 147 6.20 9.27 -8.41
CA VAL A 147 6.79 10.27 -9.32
C VAL A 147 6.02 11.56 -9.16
N GLY A 148 6.73 12.65 -8.91
CA GLY A 148 6.15 13.99 -8.94
C GLY A 148 5.86 14.44 -10.38
N VAL A 149 4.68 15.02 -10.60
CA VAL A 149 4.23 15.55 -11.89
C VAL A 149 3.95 17.03 -11.72
N THR A 150 4.48 17.85 -12.64
CA THR A 150 4.31 19.31 -12.63
C THR A 150 3.20 19.75 -13.58
N ALA A 151 2.71 20.97 -13.40
CA ALA A 151 1.67 21.57 -14.23
C ALA A 151 2.01 21.58 -15.73
N GLU A 152 3.31 21.58 -16.09
CA GLU A 152 3.74 21.55 -17.50
C GLU A 152 3.32 20.25 -18.21
N ASP A 153 3.15 19.16 -17.45
CA ASP A 153 2.76 17.84 -17.93
C ASP A 153 1.24 17.59 -17.87
N LEU A 154 0.43 18.57 -17.38
CA LEU A 154 -1.00 18.40 -17.11
C LEU A 154 -1.86 19.39 -17.92
N ASP A 155 -3.11 19.02 -18.20
CA ASP A 155 -4.11 19.95 -18.72
C ASP A 155 -4.33 21.10 -17.72
N PRO A 156 -4.26 22.37 -18.13
CA PRO A 156 -4.40 23.51 -17.24
C PRO A 156 -5.72 23.54 -16.44
N THR A 157 -6.76 22.89 -16.94
CA THR A 157 -8.09 22.85 -16.30
C THR A 157 -8.21 21.76 -15.24
N ILE A 158 -7.31 20.78 -15.24
CA ILE A 158 -7.41 19.61 -14.35
C ILE A 158 -7.35 20.02 -12.88
N LYS A 159 -6.50 20.98 -12.52
CA LYS A 159 -6.36 21.45 -11.14
C LYS A 159 -7.68 21.99 -10.58
N THR A 160 -8.35 22.84 -11.35
CA THR A 160 -9.67 23.40 -10.97
C THR A 160 -10.73 22.32 -10.92
N ALA A 161 -10.74 21.39 -11.89
CA ALA A 161 -11.70 20.28 -11.91
C ALA A 161 -11.52 19.37 -10.68
N VAL A 162 -10.29 19.01 -10.35
CA VAL A 162 -9.97 18.21 -9.15
C VAL A 162 -10.39 18.94 -7.88
N GLN A 163 -10.07 20.23 -7.73
CA GLN A 163 -10.47 21.02 -6.56
C GLN A 163 -11.99 21.09 -6.37
N ASN A 164 -12.76 21.17 -7.46
CA ASN A 164 -14.22 21.19 -7.40
C ASN A 164 -14.85 19.82 -7.11
N ALA A 165 -14.14 18.73 -7.45
CA ALA A 165 -14.64 17.37 -7.28
C ALA A 165 -14.21 16.76 -5.94
N MET A 166 -13.06 17.18 -5.39
CA MET A 166 -12.56 16.65 -4.12
C MET A 166 -13.50 16.98 -2.97
N MET A 167 -13.62 16.02 -2.07
CA MET A 167 -14.34 16.18 -0.81
C MET A 167 -13.82 17.41 -0.05
N HIS A 168 -14.72 18.25 0.44
CA HIS A 168 -14.34 19.32 1.35
C HIS A 168 -13.68 18.71 2.59
N ASP A 169 -12.43 19.04 2.75
CA ASP A 169 -11.71 18.63 3.92
C ASP A 169 -12.02 19.53 5.12
N VAL A 170 -11.92 18.98 6.31
CA VAL A 170 -11.97 19.80 7.50
C VAL A 170 -10.73 20.69 7.47
N ASP A 171 -10.94 21.99 7.50
CA ASP A 171 -9.84 22.94 7.66
C ASP A 171 -9.27 22.78 9.07
N PHE A 172 -8.25 21.96 9.19
CA PHE A 172 -7.50 21.79 10.41
C PHE A 172 -6.52 22.95 10.69
N SER A 173 -6.43 23.95 9.80
CA SER A 173 -5.52 25.09 9.98
C SER A 173 -5.79 25.86 11.27
N GLY A 174 -7.03 25.86 11.76
CA GLY A 174 -7.40 26.42 13.06
C GLY A 174 -7.32 25.45 14.25
N ILE A 175 -7.14 24.14 13.98
CA ILE A 175 -7.08 23.07 15.00
C ILE A 175 -5.67 22.46 15.04
N SER A 176 -5.03 22.40 13.88
CA SER A 176 -3.71 21.84 13.70
C SER A 176 -2.64 22.89 14.01
N THR A 177 -1.74 22.54 14.88
CA THR A 177 -0.48 23.27 15.13
C THR A 177 0.56 22.97 14.05
N PHE A 178 0.15 22.58 12.84
CA PHE A 178 1.09 22.34 11.74
C PHE A 178 1.77 23.67 11.40
N ASP A 179 3.04 23.74 11.79
CA ASP A 179 3.92 24.80 11.36
C ASP A 179 4.04 24.73 9.82
N THR A 180 3.56 25.76 9.14
CA THR A 180 3.63 25.83 7.68
C THR A 180 5.05 26.12 7.19
N GLU A 181 5.97 26.55 8.08
CA GLU A 181 7.38 26.67 7.77
C GLU A 181 8.06 25.29 7.79
N TYR A 182 8.72 24.95 6.70
CA TYR A 182 9.53 23.74 6.66
C TYR A 182 10.68 23.82 7.65
N ARG A 183 10.68 22.91 8.63
CA ARG A 183 11.80 22.68 9.55
C ARG A 183 12.13 21.17 9.49
N LYS A 184 13.37 20.87 9.08
CA LYS A 184 13.81 19.47 9.03
C LYS A 184 13.87 18.91 10.45
N THR A 185 13.09 17.89 10.71
CA THR A 185 13.22 17.02 11.89
C THR A 185 13.80 15.68 11.45
N VAL A 186 14.56 15.04 12.32
CA VAL A 186 15.15 13.73 12.03
C VAL A 186 14.70 12.70 13.06
N ARG A 187 14.70 11.44 12.67
CA ARG A 187 14.35 10.34 13.56
C ARG A 187 15.29 10.36 14.78
N PRO A 188 14.76 10.29 16.03
CA PRO A 188 15.59 10.12 17.21
C PRO A 188 16.48 8.88 17.11
N GLU A 189 17.71 8.97 17.61
CA GLU A 189 18.60 7.83 17.70
C GLU A 189 18.00 6.77 18.63
N GLY A 190 18.00 5.53 18.20
CA GLY A 190 17.53 4.37 18.95
C GLY A 190 17.20 3.21 18.03
N ALA A 191 17.54 2.00 18.44
CA ALA A 191 17.16 0.80 17.72
C ALA A 191 15.66 0.53 17.94
N VAL A 192 14.87 0.60 16.88
CA VAL A 192 13.49 0.11 16.92
C VAL A 192 13.56 -1.42 16.91
N ARG A 193 13.03 -2.04 17.97
CA ARG A 193 12.91 -3.50 18.00
C ARG A 193 11.90 -3.94 16.94
N ILE A 194 12.23 -5.02 16.25
CA ILE A 194 11.29 -5.67 15.32
C ILE A 194 10.47 -6.66 16.14
N ALA A 195 9.15 -6.61 16.00
CA ALA A 195 8.28 -7.58 16.62
C ALA A 195 8.67 -8.98 16.16
N GLU A 196 8.95 -9.87 17.09
CA GLU A 196 9.13 -11.29 16.80
C GLU A 196 7.76 -11.91 16.61
N GLY A 197 7.27 -11.86 15.37
CA GLY A 197 6.07 -12.58 14.97
C GLY A 197 6.36 -14.07 14.96
N GLY A 198 6.08 -14.73 16.06
CA GLY A 198 5.94 -16.17 16.05
C GLY A 198 4.73 -16.54 15.23
N MET A 199 4.92 -16.89 13.95
CA MET A 199 3.85 -17.49 13.18
C MET A 199 3.53 -18.86 13.77
N THR A 200 2.35 -18.97 14.34
CA THR A 200 1.82 -20.28 14.73
C THR A 200 1.49 -21.01 13.42
N ARG A 201 2.18 -22.11 13.17
CA ARG A 201 1.92 -22.96 12.00
C ARG A 201 0.50 -23.50 12.09
N THR A 202 -0.35 -23.11 11.15
CA THR A 202 -1.76 -23.45 11.18
C THR A 202 -2.11 -24.58 10.22
N PRO A 203 -3.11 -25.41 10.57
CA PRO A 203 -3.68 -26.35 9.63
C PRO A 203 -4.23 -25.64 8.38
N GLY A 204 -3.89 -26.10 7.20
CA GLY A 204 -4.34 -25.52 5.92
C GLY A 204 -3.28 -24.72 5.16
N THR A 205 -2.23 -24.22 5.83
CA THR A 205 -1.09 -23.61 5.14
C THR A 205 -0.34 -24.68 4.33
N PRO A 206 0.05 -24.43 3.07
CA PRO A 206 0.85 -25.35 2.30
C PRO A 206 2.14 -25.74 3.04
N SER A 207 2.47 -27.05 3.04
CA SER A 207 3.71 -27.51 3.66
C SER A 207 4.90 -27.11 2.79
N PHE A 208 5.97 -26.63 3.41
CA PHE A 208 7.22 -26.35 2.69
C PHE A 208 7.75 -27.56 1.93
N ASP A 209 7.61 -28.73 2.52
CA ASP A 209 8.16 -29.98 1.99
C ASP A 209 7.42 -30.46 0.72
N ASP A 210 6.22 -29.93 0.48
CA ASP A 210 5.43 -30.21 -0.73
C ASP A 210 5.69 -29.21 -1.86
N MET A 211 6.46 -28.15 -1.61
CA MET A 211 6.69 -27.04 -2.54
C MET A 211 7.95 -27.27 -3.38
N GLN A 212 7.87 -26.90 -4.66
CA GLN A 212 9.00 -26.92 -5.58
C GLN A 212 9.16 -25.58 -6.29
N VAL A 213 10.41 -25.25 -6.63
CA VAL A 213 10.68 -24.09 -7.49
C VAL A 213 10.06 -24.32 -8.86
N GLY A 214 9.26 -23.36 -9.30
CA GLY A 214 8.53 -23.44 -10.55
C GLY A 214 7.05 -23.81 -10.39
N ASP A 215 6.61 -24.27 -9.20
CA ASP A 215 5.20 -24.55 -8.95
C ASP A 215 4.37 -23.30 -9.19
N GLU A 216 3.25 -23.48 -9.90
CA GLU A 216 2.31 -22.42 -10.21
C GLU A 216 1.17 -22.39 -9.20
N LEU A 217 0.81 -21.19 -8.76
CA LEU A 217 -0.38 -20.96 -7.96
C LEU A 217 -1.61 -21.00 -8.88
N PRO A 218 -2.74 -21.58 -8.44
CA PRO A 218 -3.98 -21.52 -9.20
C PRO A 218 -4.36 -20.10 -9.57
N ALA A 219 -4.68 -19.84 -10.83
CA ALA A 219 -5.09 -18.51 -11.27
C ALA A 219 -6.37 -18.05 -10.54
N HIS A 220 -6.47 -16.78 -10.25
CA HIS A 220 -7.61 -16.15 -9.59
C HIS A 220 -8.10 -14.94 -10.40
N HIS A 221 -9.42 -14.79 -10.51
CA HIS A 221 -10.05 -13.66 -11.16
C HIS A 221 -10.77 -12.80 -10.14
N ALA A 222 -10.45 -11.50 -10.12
CA ALA A 222 -11.14 -10.50 -9.36
C ALA A 222 -11.87 -9.55 -10.31
N ARG A 223 -13.15 -9.30 -10.04
CA ARG A 223 -13.95 -8.39 -10.84
C ARG A 223 -14.16 -7.08 -10.07
N LEU A 224 -13.93 -5.96 -10.76
CA LEU A 224 -14.14 -4.62 -10.24
C LEU A 224 -15.26 -3.90 -10.99
N SER A 225 -16.14 -3.28 -10.25
CA SER A 225 -17.10 -2.29 -10.71
C SER A 225 -16.68 -0.89 -10.27
N ARG A 226 -17.33 0.17 -10.82
CA ARG A 226 -17.14 1.53 -10.31
C ARG A 226 -17.56 1.68 -8.84
N GLY A 227 -18.55 0.91 -8.38
CA GLY A 227 -18.95 0.88 -6.99
C GLY A 227 -17.83 0.39 -6.06
N ASP A 228 -17.03 -0.58 -6.51
CA ASP A 228 -15.86 -1.03 -5.74
C ASP A 228 -14.81 0.06 -5.62
N LEU A 229 -14.60 0.88 -6.66
CA LEU A 229 -13.67 2.02 -6.62
C LEU A 229 -14.14 3.09 -5.62
N VAL A 230 -15.42 3.44 -5.63
CA VAL A 230 -16.02 4.39 -4.69
C VAL A 230 -15.93 3.86 -3.25
N ASN A 231 -16.25 2.58 -3.06
CA ASN A 231 -16.12 1.94 -1.74
C ASN A 231 -14.67 1.96 -1.24
N TYR A 232 -13.72 1.61 -2.10
CA TYR A 232 -12.30 1.64 -1.72
C TYR A 232 -11.83 3.06 -1.40
N ALA A 233 -12.20 4.05 -2.21
CA ALA A 233 -11.88 5.46 -1.97
C ALA A 233 -12.31 5.92 -0.56
N GLY A 234 -13.53 5.58 -0.15
CA GLY A 234 -14.06 5.91 1.18
C GLY A 234 -13.39 5.14 2.31
N VAL A 235 -13.10 3.85 2.10
CA VAL A 235 -12.49 2.99 3.13
C VAL A 235 -11.00 3.27 3.31
N ALA A 236 -10.25 3.47 2.24
CA ALA A 236 -8.81 3.70 2.27
C ALA A 236 -8.41 5.17 2.44
N GLY A 237 -9.37 6.10 2.22
CA GLY A 237 -9.11 7.54 2.26
C GLY A 237 -8.44 8.08 0.99
N ASP A 238 -8.39 7.30 -0.10
CA ASP A 238 -7.88 7.75 -1.39
C ASP A 238 -9.02 8.27 -2.26
N ALA A 239 -9.34 9.53 -2.09
CA ALA A 239 -10.43 10.21 -2.77
C ALA A 239 -10.04 10.79 -4.14
N ASN A 240 -8.90 10.42 -4.73
CA ASN A 240 -8.45 10.96 -6.01
C ASN A 240 -9.52 10.71 -7.10
N PRO A 241 -10.05 11.78 -7.73
CA PRO A 241 -11.20 11.67 -8.63
C PRO A 241 -10.92 10.89 -9.93
N ILE A 242 -9.67 10.65 -10.30
CA ILE A 242 -9.36 9.79 -11.46
C ILE A 242 -9.91 8.37 -11.32
N HIS A 243 -10.27 7.97 -10.09
CA HIS A 243 -10.82 6.65 -9.77
C HIS A 243 -12.36 6.58 -9.81
N TRP A 244 -13.07 7.73 -9.87
CA TRP A 244 -14.53 7.72 -9.81
C TRP A 244 -15.21 8.79 -10.68
N ASP A 245 -14.46 9.81 -11.15
CA ASP A 245 -14.96 10.84 -12.06
C ASP A 245 -14.35 10.63 -13.44
N GLU A 246 -15.22 10.31 -14.41
CA GLU A 246 -14.80 9.98 -15.79
C GLU A 246 -14.26 11.20 -16.54
N ASP A 247 -14.83 12.38 -16.30
CA ASP A 247 -14.40 13.60 -16.99
C ASP A 247 -13.01 14.02 -16.50
N ILE A 248 -12.74 13.92 -15.21
CA ILE A 248 -11.41 14.18 -14.64
C ILE A 248 -10.41 13.12 -15.10
N ALA A 249 -10.80 11.85 -15.15
CA ALA A 249 -9.93 10.80 -15.68
C ALA A 249 -9.51 11.10 -17.13
N LYS A 250 -10.44 11.57 -17.97
CA LYS A 250 -10.16 11.99 -19.36
C LYS A 250 -9.25 13.22 -19.42
N LEU A 251 -9.46 14.23 -18.58
CA LEU A 251 -8.57 15.38 -18.46
C LEU A 251 -7.14 14.97 -18.05
N ALA A 252 -7.01 13.90 -17.26
CA ALA A 252 -5.72 13.30 -16.89
C ALA A 252 -5.12 12.43 -18.02
N GLY A 253 -5.71 12.38 -19.20
CA GLY A 253 -5.24 11.59 -20.34
C GLY A 253 -5.58 10.10 -20.27
N LEU A 254 -6.48 9.72 -19.36
CA LEU A 254 -6.93 8.34 -19.20
C LEU A 254 -8.17 8.09 -20.08
N PRO A 255 -8.36 6.88 -20.62
CA PRO A 255 -9.53 6.59 -21.45
C PRO A 255 -10.83 6.49 -20.66
N ASP A 256 -10.75 6.19 -19.37
CA ASP A 256 -11.85 6.03 -18.43
C ASP A 256 -11.30 6.04 -16.99
N VAL A 257 -12.15 5.92 -15.97
CA VAL A 257 -11.68 5.78 -14.58
C VAL A 257 -10.84 4.50 -14.43
N ILE A 258 -9.90 4.56 -13.51
CA ILE A 258 -8.93 3.47 -13.26
C ILE A 258 -9.03 2.95 -11.84
N ALA A 259 -8.73 1.69 -11.64
CA ALA A 259 -8.61 1.12 -10.30
C ALA A 259 -7.42 1.76 -9.54
N HIS A 260 -7.60 2.00 -8.26
CA HIS A 260 -6.50 2.39 -7.38
C HIS A 260 -5.38 1.34 -7.42
N GLY A 261 -4.14 1.77 -7.50
CA GLY A 261 -3.00 0.87 -7.46
C GLY A 261 -3.01 0.00 -6.20
N MET A 262 -3.34 0.61 -5.07
CA MET A 262 -3.43 -0.07 -3.78
C MET A 262 -4.61 -1.05 -3.67
N LEU A 263 -5.75 -0.77 -4.32
CA LEU A 263 -6.84 -1.74 -4.45
C LEU A 263 -6.37 -2.98 -5.21
N THR A 264 -5.66 -2.79 -6.33
CA THR A 264 -5.13 -3.92 -7.12
C THR A 264 -4.10 -4.72 -6.31
N MET A 265 -3.27 -4.07 -5.51
CA MET A 265 -2.35 -4.75 -4.59
C MET A 265 -3.12 -5.49 -3.49
N GLY A 266 -4.19 -4.91 -2.94
CA GLY A 266 -5.05 -5.57 -1.96
C GLY A 266 -5.68 -6.86 -2.49
N LEU A 267 -6.21 -6.83 -3.72
CA LEU A 267 -6.71 -8.03 -4.42
C LEU A 267 -5.61 -9.09 -4.57
N GLY A 268 -4.39 -8.67 -4.92
CA GLY A 268 -3.23 -9.56 -5.01
C GLY A 268 -2.82 -10.16 -3.67
N ALA A 269 -2.95 -9.40 -2.58
CA ALA A 269 -2.72 -9.92 -1.23
C ALA A 269 -3.79 -10.95 -0.85
N GLY A 270 -5.07 -10.68 -1.15
CA GLY A 270 -6.17 -11.64 -0.96
C GLY A 270 -5.98 -12.94 -1.74
N PHE A 271 -5.46 -12.86 -2.97
CA PHE A 271 -5.06 -14.03 -3.74
C PHE A 271 -4.01 -14.89 -3.01
N ALA A 272 -2.99 -14.24 -2.42
CA ALA A 272 -1.93 -14.94 -1.69
C ALA A 272 -2.44 -15.51 -0.35
N SER A 273 -3.27 -14.78 0.41
CA SER A 273 -3.82 -15.25 1.68
C SER A 273 -4.77 -16.42 1.47
N ALA A 274 -5.58 -16.41 0.41
CA ALA A 274 -6.44 -17.54 0.04
C ALA A 274 -5.64 -18.81 -0.32
N TRP A 275 -4.52 -18.64 -1.03
CA TRP A 275 -3.66 -19.76 -1.38
C TRP A 275 -2.85 -20.28 -0.19
N SER A 276 -2.26 -19.40 0.60
CA SER A 276 -1.45 -19.80 1.77
C SER A 276 -2.30 -20.32 2.93
N GLY A 277 -3.59 -19.98 2.98
CA GLY A 277 -4.49 -20.34 4.09
C GLY A 277 -4.24 -19.57 5.38
N ASP A 278 -3.31 -18.60 5.38
CA ASP A 278 -2.99 -17.75 6.51
C ASP A 278 -2.58 -16.33 6.02
N PRO A 279 -3.35 -15.28 6.38
CA PRO A 279 -3.00 -13.90 6.02
C PRO A 279 -1.65 -13.43 6.58
N GLY A 280 -1.18 -14.06 7.67
CA GLY A 280 0.12 -13.79 8.26
C GLY A 280 1.29 -14.47 7.57
N ALA A 281 1.06 -15.34 6.59
CA ALA A 281 2.11 -16.07 5.89
C ALA A 281 3.00 -15.15 5.04
N VAL A 282 2.44 -14.07 4.47
CA VAL A 282 3.19 -13.13 3.64
C VAL A 282 3.96 -12.17 4.53
N THR A 283 5.28 -12.20 4.48
CA THR A 283 6.15 -11.34 5.30
C THR A 283 6.63 -10.10 4.54
N ARG A 284 6.62 -10.15 3.21
CA ARG A 284 6.95 -9.02 2.36
C ARG A 284 6.15 -9.11 1.06
N TYR A 285 5.59 -7.99 0.63
CA TYR A 285 4.95 -7.84 -0.67
C TYR A 285 5.46 -6.57 -1.34
N ALA A 286 6.05 -6.71 -2.50
CA ALA A 286 6.53 -5.60 -3.31
C ALA A 286 5.92 -5.67 -4.70
N ALA A 287 5.44 -4.56 -5.23
CA ALA A 287 4.94 -4.46 -6.59
C ALA A 287 5.31 -3.13 -7.24
N ARG A 288 5.76 -3.21 -8.50
CA ARG A 288 5.84 -2.06 -9.40
C ARG A 288 4.58 -2.00 -10.24
N LEU A 289 3.94 -0.84 -10.23
CA LEU A 289 2.74 -0.59 -11.02
C LEU A 289 3.18 -0.15 -12.44
N SER A 290 2.76 -0.90 -13.46
CA SER A 290 3.15 -0.65 -14.86
C SER A 290 2.05 -0.03 -15.68
N ALA A 291 0.80 -0.40 -15.41
CA ALA A 291 -0.37 0.15 -16.08
C ALA A 291 -1.59 0.06 -15.15
N PRO A 292 -2.53 0.99 -15.25
CA PRO A 292 -3.77 0.90 -14.49
C PRO A 292 -4.72 -0.13 -15.10
N ALA A 293 -5.58 -0.70 -14.24
CA ALA A 293 -6.79 -1.41 -14.69
C ALA A 293 -7.88 -0.38 -14.97
N ILE A 294 -8.37 -0.33 -16.20
CA ILE A 294 -9.46 0.55 -16.61
C ILE A 294 -10.78 -0.09 -16.20
N VAL A 295 -11.65 0.68 -15.54
CA VAL A 295 -12.94 0.17 -15.04
C VAL A 295 -14.08 0.81 -15.81
N SER A 296 -14.55 0.12 -16.86
CA SER A 296 -15.65 0.57 -17.71
C SER A 296 -16.95 0.71 -16.91
N ALA A 297 -17.77 1.70 -17.25
CA ALA A 297 -19.07 1.91 -16.63
C ALA A 297 -20.04 0.75 -16.87
N THR A 298 -19.90 0.04 -17.99
CA THR A 298 -20.84 -1.00 -18.42
C THR A 298 -20.34 -2.42 -18.10
N GLU A 299 -19.02 -2.66 -18.20
CA GLU A 299 -18.45 -4.00 -18.08
C GLU A 299 -17.60 -4.17 -16.81
N GLY A 300 -17.19 -3.06 -16.17
CA GLY A 300 -16.24 -3.09 -15.09
C GLY A 300 -14.83 -3.41 -15.56
N ALA A 301 -14.06 -4.10 -14.73
CA ALA A 301 -12.76 -4.67 -15.07
C ALA A 301 -12.67 -6.09 -14.52
N ASP A 302 -12.01 -6.98 -15.26
CA ASP A 302 -11.57 -8.28 -14.78
C ASP A 302 -10.06 -8.26 -14.64
N ILE A 303 -9.56 -8.69 -13.47
CA ILE A 303 -8.13 -8.76 -13.17
C ILE A 303 -7.79 -10.21 -12.86
N GLU A 304 -6.95 -10.80 -13.69
CA GLU A 304 -6.41 -12.13 -13.48
C GLU A 304 -5.11 -12.05 -12.71
N PHE A 305 -5.04 -12.75 -11.59
CA PHE A 305 -3.84 -13.00 -10.80
C PHE A 305 -3.30 -14.39 -11.05
N SER A 306 -1.99 -14.49 -11.16
CA SER A 306 -1.26 -15.76 -11.19
C SER A 306 0.02 -15.63 -10.38
N GLY A 307 0.56 -16.75 -9.95
CA GLY A 307 1.79 -16.77 -9.18
C GLY A 307 2.64 -17.99 -9.51
N ARG A 308 3.94 -17.88 -9.26
CA ARG A 308 4.89 -19.00 -9.40
C ARG A 308 6.00 -18.91 -8.36
N ILE A 309 6.33 -20.03 -7.73
CA ILE A 309 7.44 -20.13 -6.79
C ILE A 309 8.76 -19.91 -7.54
N LYS A 310 9.47 -18.83 -7.16
CA LYS A 310 10.75 -18.45 -7.76
C LYS A 310 11.92 -19.09 -7.05
N SER A 311 11.86 -19.14 -5.72
CA SER A 311 12.92 -19.71 -4.87
C SER A 311 12.36 -20.20 -3.55
N LEU A 312 13.02 -21.18 -2.96
CA LEU A 312 12.71 -21.74 -1.64
C LEU A 312 13.97 -21.67 -0.77
N ASP A 313 13.78 -21.38 0.51
CA ASP A 313 14.84 -21.39 1.53
C ASP A 313 14.50 -22.42 2.62
N PRO A 314 15.19 -23.57 2.64
CA PRO A 314 14.94 -24.61 3.63
C PRO A 314 15.27 -24.18 5.07
N ALA A 315 16.25 -23.27 5.25
CA ALA A 315 16.68 -22.86 6.58
C ALA A 315 15.57 -22.07 7.32
N THR A 316 14.81 -21.28 6.59
CA THR A 316 13.71 -20.44 7.11
C THR A 316 12.33 -21.01 6.78
N ARG A 317 12.25 -22.12 6.03
CA ARG A 317 11.02 -22.70 5.46
C ARG A 317 10.16 -21.61 4.79
N SER A 318 10.81 -20.79 3.96
CA SER A 318 10.17 -19.69 3.25
C SER A 318 10.44 -19.76 1.75
N GLY A 319 9.73 -18.97 0.98
CA GLY A 319 9.93 -18.86 -0.45
C GLY A 319 9.59 -17.49 -0.98
N VAL A 320 10.09 -17.22 -2.18
CA VAL A 320 9.72 -16.05 -2.97
C VAL A 320 8.78 -16.50 -4.08
N VAL A 321 7.59 -15.90 -4.11
CA VAL A 321 6.59 -16.09 -5.17
C VAL A 321 6.58 -14.85 -6.05
N VAL A 322 6.70 -15.04 -7.37
CA VAL A 322 6.45 -13.96 -8.34
C VAL A 322 4.96 -13.93 -8.62
N ILE A 323 4.37 -12.75 -8.49
CA ILE A 323 2.95 -12.51 -8.74
C ILE A 323 2.81 -11.71 -10.03
N ALA A 324 1.85 -12.09 -10.87
CA ALA A 324 1.43 -11.32 -12.02
C ALA A 324 -0.04 -10.89 -11.84
N ALA A 325 -0.34 -9.67 -12.28
CA ALA A 325 -1.69 -9.15 -12.40
C ALA A 325 -1.88 -8.58 -13.80
N LYS A 326 -2.95 -8.97 -14.48
CA LYS A 326 -3.29 -8.46 -15.82
C LYS A 326 -4.78 -8.21 -15.95
N SER A 327 -5.16 -7.21 -16.77
CA SER A 327 -6.52 -6.98 -17.21
C SER A 327 -6.55 -7.06 -18.75
N GLY A 328 -7.18 -8.09 -19.29
CA GLY A 328 -7.04 -8.45 -20.71
C GLY A 328 -5.57 -8.71 -21.07
N THR A 329 -5.07 -7.96 -22.05
CA THR A 329 -3.65 -8.05 -22.47
C THR A 329 -2.71 -7.13 -21.68
N ARG A 330 -3.25 -6.25 -20.85
CA ARG A 330 -2.50 -5.19 -20.13
C ARG A 330 -1.93 -5.76 -18.84
N LYS A 331 -0.61 -5.68 -18.68
CA LYS A 331 0.06 -6.01 -17.41
C LYS A 331 -0.10 -4.85 -16.43
N ILE A 332 -0.72 -5.12 -15.28
CA ILE A 332 -0.89 -4.15 -14.20
C ILE A 332 0.39 -4.11 -13.37
N PHE A 333 0.92 -5.26 -12.98
CA PHE A 333 2.20 -5.34 -12.29
C PHE A 333 3.34 -5.57 -13.27
N GLY A 334 4.37 -4.71 -13.22
CA GLY A 334 5.61 -4.91 -13.96
C GLY A 334 6.46 -6.01 -13.33
N LEU A 335 6.78 -5.83 -12.05
CA LEU A 335 7.43 -6.82 -11.21
C LEU A 335 6.72 -6.82 -9.87
N ALA A 336 6.22 -7.98 -9.46
CA ALA A 336 5.69 -8.16 -8.12
C ALA A 336 6.18 -9.45 -7.50
N THR A 337 6.52 -9.41 -6.22
CA THR A 337 7.03 -10.55 -5.46
C THR A 337 6.45 -10.57 -4.07
N MET A 338 6.22 -11.76 -3.55
CA MET A 338 5.86 -11.98 -2.15
C MET A 338 6.85 -12.95 -1.51
N ASN A 339 7.30 -12.63 -0.31
CA ASN A 339 8.01 -13.56 0.55
C ASN A 339 6.98 -14.23 1.45
N ILE A 340 6.93 -15.55 1.40
CA ILE A 340 5.92 -16.33 2.10
C ILE A 340 6.62 -17.35 3.02
N ARG A 341 6.15 -17.46 4.25
CA ARG A 341 6.53 -18.53 5.17
C ARG A 341 5.56 -19.69 4.99
N PHE A 342 6.10 -20.89 4.89
CA PHE A 342 5.33 -22.13 4.78
C PHE A 342 5.30 -22.87 6.12
N ARG A 343 4.34 -23.76 6.24
CA ARG A 343 4.25 -24.68 7.38
C ARG A 343 5.40 -25.67 7.43
#